data_77ea6e58e1fb7520fdfd3939d48d4170
#
_entry.id   77ea6e58e1fb7520fdfd3939d48d4170
#
_cell.length_a   1.000
_cell.length_b   1.000
_cell.length_c   1.000
_cell.angle_alpha   90.00
_cell.angle_beta   90.00
_cell.angle_gamma   90.00
#
_symmetry.space_group_name_H-M   'P 1'
#
loop_
_entity.id
_entity.type
_entity.pdbx_description
1 polymer ?
#
loop_
_entity_poly.entity_id
_entity_poly.type
_entity_poly.pdbx_seq_one_letter_code
_entity_poly.pdbx_strand_id
1 'polypeptide(L)'
;LKELHKSGMDIKRETLNRYINILMDAKIIYECKRFDLKSKKSINGEQKYYLSDMGFYFATNTDNRINYGPALENVVFNYAKSKGYDISIGRIGKLECDFIMRDNMNNYGYVQVTMTTMLNRETEDREYAPLEMIKDNYPKYVLTRNDMIQKRNGIIHENIPQFMASGKLF
;
A
#
# COMPACT_ATOMS: atom_id res chain seq x y z
N LEU A 1 -7.78 -14.82 10.93
CA LEU A 1 -8.33 -15.88 11.81
C LEU A 1 -7.32 -16.35 12.85
N LYS A 2 -6.13 -16.81 12.45
CA LYS A 2 -5.10 -17.30 13.40
C LYS A 2 -4.75 -16.28 14.50
N GLU A 3 -4.65 -15.02 14.18
CA GLU A 3 -4.39 -13.93 15.12
C GLU A 3 -5.57 -13.70 16.10
N LEU A 4 -6.80 -13.73 15.58
CA LEU A 4 -8.01 -13.59 16.39
C LEU A 4 -8.17 -14.77 17.35
N HIS A 5 -7.89 -15.99 16.90
CA HIS A 5 -7.89 -17.16 17.79
C HIS A 5 -6.80 -17.06 18.89
N LYS A 6 -5.60 -16.53 18.57
CA LYS A 6 -4.55 -16.28 19.56
C LYS A 6 -4.95 -15.23 20.61
N SER A 7 -5.78 -14.25 20.22
CA SER A 7 -6.32 -13.24 21.14
C SER A 7 -7.56 -13.72 21.93
N GLY A 8 -7.90 -15.02 21.83
CA GLY A 8 -9.02 -15.62 22.55
C GLY A 8 -10.39 -15.44 21.90
N MET A 9 -10.46 -14.90 20.68
CA MET A 9 -11.70 -14.77 19.93
C MET A 9 -11.95 -16.01 19.07
N ASP A 10 -12.90 -16.83 19.45
CA ASP A 10 -13.36 -17.97 18.62
C ASP A 10 -14.42 -17.48 17.63
N ILE A 11 -13.97 -17.09 16.44
CA ILE A 11 -14.84 -16.60 15.36
C ILE A 11 -14.71 -17.49 14.13
N LYS A 12 -15.84 -17.89 13.53
CA LYS A 12 -15.87 -18.63 12.27
C LYS A 12 -15.51 -17.71 11.11
N ARG A 13 -14.86 -18.29 10.06
CA ARG A 13 -14.47 -17.56 8.85
C ARG A 13 -15.63 -16.84 8.17
N GLU A 14 -16.79 -17.47 8.13
CA GLU A 14 -18.00 -16.88 7.54
C GLU A 14 -18.47 -15.64 8.30
N THR A 15 -18.43 -15.69 9.62
CA THR A 15 -18.79 -14.55 10.48
C THR A 15 -17.80 -13.40 10.29
N LEU A 16 -16.50 -13.71 10.23
CA LEU A 16 -15.47 -12.69 9.96
C LEU A 16 -15.68 -12.05 8.59
N ASN A 17 -15.92 -12.83 7.54
CA ASN A 17 -16.19 -12.30 6.20
C ASN A 17 -17.44 -11.42 6.19
N ARG A 18 -18.50 -11.79 6.93
CA ARG A 18 -19.69 -10.96 7.06
C ARG A 18 -19.38 -9.61 7.70
N TYR A 19 -18.57 -9.57 8.76
CA TYR A 19 -18.16 -8.32 9.40
C TYR A 19 -17.30 -7.46 8.46
N ILE A 20 -16.37 -8.05 7.74
CA ILE A 20 -15.57 -7.35 6.73
C ILE A 20 -16.48 -6.72 5.67
N ASN A 21 -17.46 -7.46 5.16
CA ASN A 21 -18.40 -6.94 4.16
C ASN A 21 -19.23 -5.76 4.72
N ILE A 22 -19.70 -5.84 5.96
CA ILE A 22 -20.41 -4.73 6.62
C ILE A 22 -19.51 -3.47 6.70
N LEU A 23 -18.23 -3.64 7.06
CA LEU A 23 -17.30 -2.52 7.14
C LEU A 23 -16.99 -1.93 5.76
N MET A 24 -16.92 -2.77 4.71
CA MET A 24 -16.75 -2.31 3.33
C MET A 24 -18.00 -1.56 2.81
N ASP A 25 -19.19 -2.08 3.08
CA ASP A 25 -20.47 -1.45 2.70
C ASP A 25 -20.66 -0.10 3.40
N ALA A 26 -20.26 -0.02 4.67
CA ALA A 26 -20.23 1.22 5.45
C ALA A 26 -19.10 2.19 5.05
N LYS A 27 -18.25 1.83 4.09
CA LYS A 27 -17.08 2.63 3.65
C LYS A 27 -16.09 2.95 4.78
N ILE A 28 -16.00 2.10 5.77
CA ILE A 28 -15.00 2.20 6.86
C ILE A 28 -13.66 1.64 6.38
N ILE A 29 -13.68 0.55 5.60
CA ILE A 29 -12.50 -0.05 4.99
C ILE A 29 -12.67 -0.22 3.48
N TYR A 30 -11.54 -0.25 2.78
CA TYR A 30 -11.44 -0.62 1.36
C TYR A 30 -10.62 -1.89 1.21
N GLU A 31 -11.11 -2.81 0.39
CA GLU A 31 -10.34 -3.98 -0.05
C GLU A 31 -9.35 -3.58 -1.13
N CYS A 32 -8.10 -4.01 -1.01
CA CYS A 32 -7.08 -3.90 -2.03
C CYS A 32 -6.60 -5.29 -2.43
N LYS A 33 -6.95 -5.71 -3.64
CA LYS A 33 -6.65 -7.05 -4.17
C LYS A 33 -5.21 -7.14 -4.64
N ARG A 34 -4.67 -8.35 -4.65
CA ARG A 34 -3.36 -8.62 -5.22
C ARG A 34 -3.45 -8.87 -6.73
N PHE A 35 -2.48 -8.33 -7.44
CA PHE A 35 -2.31 -8.52 -8.88
C PHE A 35 -0.91 -9.04 -9.17
N ASP A 36 -0.82 -10.15 -9.87
CA ASP A 36 0.45 -10.73 -10.30
C ASP A 36 0.87 -10.10 -11.62
N LEU A 37 1.97 -9.35 -11.59
CA LEU A 37 2.50 -8.64 -12.76
C LEU A 37 3.04 -9.60 -13.84
N LYS A 38 3.47 -10.80 -13.46
CA LYS A 38 4.01 -11.78 -14.41
C LYS A 38 2.89 -12.49 -15.18
N SER A 39 1.87 -12.98 -14.47
CA SER A 39 0.74 -13.67 -15.10
C SER A 39 -0.37 -12.72 -15.57
N LYS A 40 -0.31 -11.43 -15.18
CA LYS A 40 -1.35 -10.41 -15.43
C LYS A 40 -2.73 -10.82 -14.94
N LYS A 41 -2.81 -11.46 -13.78
CA LYS A 41 -4.05 -11.95 -13.16
C LYS A 41 -4.19 -11.45 -11.73
N SER A 42 -5.43 -11.17 -11.36
CA SER A 42 -5.76 -10.96 -9.94
C SER A 42 -5.62 -12.27 -9.18
N ILE A 43 -5.00 -12.20 -8.00
CA ILE A 43 -4.82 -13.35 -7.10
C ILE A 43 -5.97 -13.33 -6.09
N ASN A 44 -6.71 -14.42 -6.00
CA ASN A 44 -7.74 -14.59 -4.98
C ASN A 44 -7.11 -14.95 -3.63
N GLY A 45 -7.59 -14.30 -2.57
CA GLY A 45 -7.03 -14.42 -1.23
C GLY A 45 -5.85 -13.47 -0.99
N GLU A 46 -5.42 -13.36 0.25
CA GLU A 46 -4.28 -12.50 0.65
C GLU A 46 -4.43 -11.00 0.31
N GLN A 47 -5.65 -10.49 0.22
CA GLN A 47 -5.92 -9.06 0.06
C GLN A 47 -5.52 -8.28 1.32
N LYS A 48 -5.15 -7.00 1.15
CA LYS A 48 -5.01 -6.04 2.25
C LYS A 48 -6.30 -5.21 2.38
N TYR A 49 -6.51 -4.66 3.57
CA TYR A 49 -7.60 -3.73 3.85
C TYR A 49 -7.03 -2.43 4.36
N TYR A 50 -7.51 -1.32 3.83
CA TYR A 50 -7.11 0.02 4.21
C TYR A 50 -8.29 0.77 4.81
N LEU A 51 -8.04 1.53 5.88
CA LEU A 51 -9.05 2.40 6.48
C LEU A 51 -9.36 3.56 5.54
N SER A 52 -10.63 3.92 5.41
CA SER A 52 -11.04 5.09 4.63
C SER A 52 -10.59 6.41 5.26
N ASP A 53 -10.43 6.41 6.58
CA ASP A 53 -9.94 7.54 7.36
C ASP A 53 -9.04 7.07 8.49
N MET A 54 -7.87 7.68 8.62
CA MET A 54 -6.92 7.38 9.71
C MET A 54 -7.46 7.76 11.10
N GLY A 55 -8.51 8.58 11.18
CA GLY A 55 -9.23 8.85 12.42
C GLY A 55 -9.76 7.59 13.09
N PHE A 56 -10.17 6.58 12.33
CA PHE A 56 -10.58 5.28 12.89
C PHE A 56 -9.42 4.57 13.59
N TYR A 57 -8.21 4.66 13.05
CA TYR A 57 -7.02 4.09 13.68
C TYR A 57 -6.76 4.74 15.03
N PHE A 58 -6.81 6.06 15.11
CA PHE A 58 -6.56 6.79 16.35
C PHE A 58 -7.70 6.64 17.36
N ALA A 59 -8.95 6.56 16.90
CA ALA A 59 -10.11 6.39 17.77
C ALA A 59 -10.16 5.01 18.45
N THR A 60 -9.62 3.98 17.80
CA THR A 60 -9.65 2.60 18.32
C THR A 60 -8.36 2.21 19.02
N ASN A 61 -7.28 2.93 18.81
CA ASN A 61 -5.95 2.59 19.32
C ASN A 61 -5.69 3.33 20.64
N THR A 62 -5.66 2.59 21.75
CA THR A 62 -5.35 3.15 23.07
C THR A 62 -3.85 3.30 23.32
N ASP A 63 -3.01 2.77 22.43
CA ASP A 63 -1.56 2.85 22.49
C ASP A 63 -1.06 3.98 21.58
N ASN A 64 -0.31 4.93 22.15
CA ASN A 64 0.29 6.04 21.38
C ASN A 64 1.42 5.59 20.43
N ARG A 65 1.75 4.31 20.38
CA ARG A 65 2.75 3.76 19.47
C ARG A 65 2.16 3.52 18.10
N ILE A 66 2.45 4.42 17.17
CA ILE A 66 2.03 4.30 15.78
C ILE A 66 2.97 3.35 15.05
N ASN A 67 2.44 2.31 14.43
CA ASN A 67 3.17 1.57 13.41
C ASN A 67 3.16 2.39 12.11
N TYR A 68 4.23 3.14 11.88
CA TYR A 68 4.29 4.10 10.78
C TYR A 68 4.25 3.46 9.39
N GLY A 69 4.81 2.26 9.20
CA GLY A 69 4.81 1.62 7.89
C GLY A 69 3.39 1.45 7.33
N PRO A 70 2.54 0.65 7.96
CA PRO A 70 1.14 0.48 7.53
C PRO A 70 0.33 1.78 7.52
N ALA A 71 0.63 2.73 8.43
CA ALA A 71 -0.05 4.02 8.44
C ALA A 71 0.27 4.86 7.20
N LEU A 72 1.54 4.89 6.78
CA LEU A 72 1.97 5.59 5.57
C LEU A 72 1.39 4.94 4.30
N GLU A 73 1.40 3.60 4.21
CA GLU A 73 0.72 2.90 3.13
C GLU A 73 -0.75 3.30 3.05
N ASN A 74 -1.45 3.34 4.19
CA ASN A 74 -2.87 3.73 4.23
C ASN A 74 -3.10 5.18 3.77
N VAL A 75 -2.24 6.09 4.17
CA VAL A 75 -2.31 7.51 3.74
C VAL A 75 -2.11 7.63 2.23
N VAL A 76 -1.11 6.93 1.66
CA VAL A 76 -0.86 6.91 0.21
C VAL A 76 -2.01 6.26 -0.54
N PHE A 77 -2.57 5.15 -0.03
CA PHE A 77 -3.76 4.51 -0.58
C PHE A 77 -4.94 5.47 -0.67
N ASN A 78 -5.26 6.17 0.43
CA ASN A 78 -6.37 7.13 0.48
C ASN A 78 -6.14 8.31 -0.48
N TYR A 79 -4.92 8.80 -0.58
CA TYR A 79 -4.57 9.83 -1.55
C TYR A 79 -4.82 9.37 -2.99
N ALA A 80 -4.29 8.21 -3.38
CA ALA A 80 -4.50 7.65 -4.71
C ALA A 80 -5.99 7.40 -5.00
N LYS A 81 -6.73 6.90 -4.01
CA LYS A 81 -8.18 6.71 -4.11
C LYS A 81 -8.91 8.02 -4.34
N SER A 82 -8.53 9.10 -3.66
CA SER A 82 -9.10 10.45 -3.86
C SER A 82 -8.81 11.03 -5.25
N LYS A 83 -7.76 10.57 -5.91
CA LYS A 83 -7.40 10.95 -7.29
C LYS A 83 -8.06 10.05 -8.36
N GLY A 84 -8.88 9.08 -7.95
CA GLY A 84 -9.63 8.22 -8.86
C GLY A 84 -8.87 7.01 -9.39
N TYR A 85 -7.72 6.67 -8.80
CA TYR A 85 -6.99 5.47 -9.21
C TYR A 85 -7.70 4.18 -8.79
N ASP A 86 -7.63 3.19 -9.68
CA ASP A 86 -7.85 1.79 -9.33
C ASP A 86 -6.53 1.22 -8.80
N ILE A 87 -6.59 0.63 -7.58
CA ILE A 87 -5.40 0.31 -6.81
C ILE A 87 -5.36 -1.18 -6.54
N SER A 88 -4.20 -1.79 -6.77
CA SER A 88 -3.94 -3.18 -6.39
C SER A 88 -2.54 -3.31 -5.78
N ILE A 89 -2.31 -4.39 -5.04
CA ILE A 89 -1.00 -4.75 -4.52
C ILE A 89 -0.25 -5.52 -5.61
N GLY A 90 0.98 -5.11 -5.93
CA GLY A 90 1.78 -5.76 -6.96
C GLY A 90 2.55 -6.95 -6.43
N ARG A 91 2.39 -8.12 -7.08
CA ARG A 91 3.25 -9.27 -6.85
C ARG A 91 4.19 -9.47 -8.03
N ILE A 92 5.49 -9.61 -7.74
CA ILE A 92 6.54 -9.84 -8.74
C ILE A 92 7.37 -11.03 -8.28
N GLY A 93 6.97 -12.23 -8.69
CA GLY A 93 7.58 -13.47 -8.18
C GLY A 93 7.39 -13.65 -6.68
N LYS A 94 8.48 -13.51 -5.92
CA LYS A 94 8.45 -13.56 -4.44
C LYS A 94 8.39 -12.20 -3.78
N LEU A 95 8.58 -11.11 -4.55
CA LEU A 95 8.56 -9.74 -4.04
C LEU A 95 7.16 -9.14 -4.14
N GLU A 96 6.92 -8.13 -3.31
CA GLU A 96 5.69 -7.35 -3.30
C GLU A 96 6.04 -5.89 -3.55
N CYS A 97 5.31 -5.25 -4.47
CA CYS A 97 5.24 -3.82 -4.63
C CYS A 97 3.97 -3.35 -3.92
N ASP A 98 4.07 -2.34 -3.07
CA ASP A 98 2.93 -1.94 -2.24
C ASP A 98 1.72 -1.59 -3.07
N PHE A 99 1.89 -0.81 -4.15
CA PHE A 99 0.77 -0.44 -5.01
C PHE A 99 1.11 -0.47 -6.49
N ILE A 100 0.13 -0.95 -7.27
CA ILE A 100 -0.04 -0.67 -8.68
C ILE A 100 -1.20 0.31 -8.79
N MET A 101 -0.93 1.50 -9.30
CA MET A 101 -1.92 2.53 -9.57
C MET A 101 -2.32 2.46 -11.03
N ARG A 102 -3.62 2.42 -11.34
CA ARG A 102 -4.14 2.45 -12.70
C ARG A 102 -5.13 3.60 -12.84
N ASP A 103 -4.89 4.47 -13.80
CA ASP A 103 -5.83 5.57 -14.11
C ASP A 103 -6.94 5.12 -15.07
N ASN A 104 -7.88 6.02 -15.37
CA ASN A 104 -9.00 5.77 -16.27
C ASN A 104 -8.58 5.59 -17.74
N MET A 105 -7.35 5.96 -18.11
CA MET A 105 -6.78 5.77 -19.44
C MET A 105 -5.93 4.50 -19.53
N ASN A 106 -5.93 3.67 -18.49
CA ASN A 106 -5.10 2.47 -18.35
C ASN A 106 -3.58 2.74 -18.30
N ASN A 107 -3.16 3.94 -17.91
CA ASN A 107 -1.77 4.15 -17.54
C ASN A 107 -1.51 3.56 -16.15
N TYR A 108 -0.29 3.09 -15.95
CA TYR A 108 0.12 2.46 -14.71
C TYR A 108 1.19 3.30 -14.01
N GLY A 109 1.22 3.24 -12.69
CA GLY A 109 2.31 3.69 -11.84
C GLY A 109 2.57 2.65 -10.76
N TYR A 110 3.81 2.46 -10.37
CA TYR A 110 4.20 1.50 -9.33
C TYR A 110 4.75 2.26 -8.14
N VAL A 111 4.29 1.92 -6.95
CA VAL A 111 4.60 2.69 -5.75
C VAL A 111 5.05 1.78 -4.64
N GLN A 112 6.20 2.07 -4.07
CA GLN A 112 6.70 1.52 -2.82
C GLN A 112 6.66 2.60 -1.75
N VAL A 113 6.16 2.27 -0.56
CA VAL A 113 5.98 3.21 0.55
C VAL A 113 6.81 2.76 1.74
N THR A 114 7.69 3.60 2.24
CA THR A 114 8.49 3.29 3.42
C THR A 114 8.75 4.52 4.28
N MET A 115 9.08 4.31 5.54
CA MET A 115 9.49 5.41 6.42
C MET A 115 10.75 6.12 5.89
N THR A 116 11.74 5.30 5.53
CA THR A 116 13.05 5.78 5.07
C THR A 116 13.79 4.69 4.32
N THR A 117 14.57 5.08 3.34
CA THR A 117 15.53 4.22 2.65
C THR A 117 16.95 4.40 3.21
N MET A 118 17.15 5.31 4.16
CA MET A 118 18.49 5.78 4.59
C MET A 118 19.04 5.08 5.83
N LEU A 119 18.38 4.03 6.34
CA LEU A 119 18.87 3.31 7.53
C LEU A 119 20.16 2.55 7.24
N ASN A 120 20.18 1.80 6.14
CA ASN A 120 21.32 1.06 5.65
C ASN A 120 21.04 0.60 4.20
N ARG A 121 22.09 0.12 3.53
CA ARG A 121 22.00 -0.32 2.13
C ARG A 121 21.05 -1.51 1.94
N GLU A 122 20.98 -2.42 2.88
CA GLU A 122 20.09 -3.58 2.83
C GLU A 122 18.62 -3.16 2.82
N THR A 123 18.25 -2.20 3.67
CA THR A 123 16.90 -1.61 3.68
C THR A 123 16.60 -0.90 2.35
N GLU A 124 17.54 -0.10 1.86
CA GLU A 124 17.41 0.56 0.56
C GLU A 124 17.18 -0.47 -0.56
N ASP A 125 18.05 -1.46 -0.69
CA ASP A 125 17.95 -2.49 -1.71
C ASP A 125 16.63 -3.25 -1.66
N ARG A 126 16.13 -3.55 -0.47
CA ARG A 126 14.84 -4.20 -0.27
C ARG A 126 13.67 -3.37 -0.80
N GLU A 127 13.66 -2.06 -0.55
CA GLU A 127 12.57 -1.17 -0.97
C GLU A 127 12.59 -0.90 -2.50
N TYR A 128 13.78 -0.86 -3.11
CA TYR A 128 13.91 -0.65 -4.55
C TYR A 128 13.76 -1.93 -5.39
N ALA A 129 14.12 -3.11 -4.86
CA ALA A 129 14.15 -4.36 -5.59
C ALA A 129 12.85 -4.71 -6.33
N PRO A 130 11.64 -4.56 -5.76
CA PRO A 130 10.41 -4.85 -6.48
C PRO A 130 10.26 -4.00 -7.74
N LEU A 131 10.54 -2.70 -7.62
CA LEU A 131 10.41 -1.73 -8.71
C LEU A 131 11.47 -1.97 -9.81
N GLU A 132 12.68 -2.34 -9.43
CA GLU A 132 13.76 -2.66 -10.37
C GLU A 132 13.48 -3.93 -11.19
N MET A 133 12.66 -4.84 -10.69
CA MET A 133 12.22 -6.03 -11.41
C MET A 133 11.15 -5.77 -12.47
N ILE A 134 10.42 -4.66 -12.37
CA ILE A 134 9.37 -4.28 -13.33
C ILE A 134 10.03 -3.71 -14.59
N LYS A 135 9.90 -4.41 -15.73
CA LYS A 135 10.58 -4.10 -17.00
C LYS A 135 9.60 -3.46 -18.01
N ASP A 136 8.96 -2.39 -17.60
CA ASP A 136 8.13 -1.57 -18.48
C ASP A 136 8.48 -0.08 -18.35
N ASN A 137 7.82 0.76 -19.14
CA ASN A 137 8.09 2.19 -19.24
C ASN A 137 7.22 3.06 -18.33
N TYR A 138 6.39 2.46 -17.48
CA TYR A 138 5.56 3.20 -16.56
C TYR A 138 6.38 3.75 -15.39
N PRO A 139 5.99 4.89 -14.82
CA PRO A 139 6.71 5.51 -13.71
C PRO A 139 6.71 4.61 -12.47
N LYS A 140 7.81 4.65 -11.75
CA LYS A 140 8.05 3.89 -10.54
C LYS A 140 8.45 4.86 -9.43
N TYR A 141 7.77 4.77 -8.30
CA TYR A 141 7.93 5.71 -7.19
C TYR A 141 8.36 4.98 -5.92
N VAL A 142 9.34 5.53 -5.22
CA VAL A 142 9.59 5.26 -3.81
C VAL A 142 9.16 6.48 -3.02
N LEU A 143 8.15 6.33 -2.18
CA LEU A 143 7.62 7.42 -1.35
C LEU A 143 8.06 7.24 0.09
N THR A 144 8.68 8.27 0.65
CA THR A 144 9.22 8.24 2.03
C THR A 144 8.81 9.48 2.82
N ARG A 145 9.10 9.46 4.12
CA ARG A 145 9.05 10.68 4.95
C ARG A 145 10.36 11.49 4.92
N ASN A 146 11.39 11.00 4.24
CA ASN A 146 12.66 11.71 4.17
C ASN A 146 12.59 12.95 3.30
N ASP A 147 13.31 13.99 3.71
CA ASP A 147 13.52 15.19 2.88
C ASP A 147 14.66 15.00 1.88
N MET A 148 15.61 14.10 2.18
CA MET A 148 16.68 13.75 1.26
C MET A 148 16.19 12.70 0.25
N ILE A 149 16.27 13.06 -1.02
CA ILE A 149 15.80 12.27 -2.15
C ILE A 149 16.99 11.63 -2.85
N GLN A 150 16.88 10.32 -3.07
CA GLN A 150 17.88 9.54 -3.81
C GLN A 150 17.47 9.39 -5.27
N LYS A 151 18.47 9.27 -6.15
CA LYS A 151 18.26 8.92 -7.56
C LYS A 151 18.80 7.53 -7.81
N ARG A 152 17.94 6.60 -8.19
CA ARG A 152 18.33 5.20 -8.42
C ARG A 152 17.56 4.62 -9.61
N ASN A 153 18.29 4.22 -10.65
CA ASN A 153 17.79 3.45 -11.80
C ASN A 153 16.52 4.01 -12.46
N GLY A 154 16.36 5.35 -12.51
CA GLY A 154 15.18 6.00 -13.06
C GLY A 154 13.93 5.93 -12.18
N ILE A 155 14.02 5.35 -10.99
CA ILE A 155 12.95 5.33 -10.01
C ILE A 155 12.85 6.71 -9.35
N ILE A 156 11.65 7.25 -9.28
CA ILE A 156 11.34 8.55 -8.73
C ILE A 156 11.20 8.42 -7.22
N HIS A 157 12.12 9.03 -6.48
CA HIS A 157 12.03 9.10 -5.04
C HIS A 157 11.44 10.45 -4.63
N GLU A 158 10.37 10.44 -3.82
CA GLU A 158 9.68 11.65 -3.38
C GLU A 158 9.32 11.60 -1.89
N ASN A 159 9.24 12.77 -1.28
CA ASN A 159 8.72 12.92 0.08
C ASN A 159 7.18 12.89 0.06
N ILE A 160 6.55 12.04 0.89
CA ILE A 160 5.09 11.84 0.92
C ILE A 160 4.33 13.16 1.15
N PRO A 161 4.59 13.95 2.21
CA PRO A 161 3.93 15.23 2.42
C PRO A 161 4.03 16.18 1.23
N GLN A 162 5.21 16.33 0.64
CA GLN A 162 5.44 17.22 -0.49
C GLN A 162 4.74 16.74 -1.76
N PHE A 163 4.77 15.43 -2.04
CA PHE A 163 4.06 14.80 -3.15
C PHE A 163 2.56 15.08 -3.09
N MET A 164 1.96 14.86 -1.91
CA MET A 164 0.53 15.06 -1.71
C MET A 164 0.13 16.53 -1.74
N ALA A 165 0.89 17.40 -1.07
CA ALA A 165 0.61 18.84 -1.02
C ALA A 165 0.68 19.49 -2.40
N SER A 166 1.57 19.01 -3.27
CA SER A 166 1.68 19.50 -4.66
C SER A 166 0.58 18.97 -5.59
N GLY A 167 -0.27 18.06 -5.12
CA GLY A 167 -1.35 17.47 -5.92
C GLY A 167 -0.87 16.53 -7.03
N LYS A 168 0.39 16.06 -6.98
CA LYS A 168 0.98 15.17 -8.00
C LYS A 168 0.16 13.91 -8.23
N LEU A 169 0.23 13.43 -9.46
CA LEU A 169 -0.35 12.15 -9.91
C LEU A 169 0.77 11.10 -10.05
N PHE A 170 0.37 9.83 -10.02
CA PHE A 170 1.26 8.68 -10.20
C PHE A 170 1.46 8.36 -11.67
#